data_bce0e01a23afcb5555eb2131d24ebb47
#
_entry.id   bce0e01a23afcb5555eb2131d24ebb47
#
_cell.length_a   1.000
_cell.length_b   1.000
_cell.length_c   1.000
_cell.angle_alpha   90.00
_cell.angle_beta   90.00
_cell.angle_gamma   90.00
#
_symmetry.space_group_name_H-M   'P 1'
#
loop_
_entity.id
_entity.type
_entity.pdbx_description
1 polymer ?
#
loop_
_entity_poly.entity_id
_entity_poly.type
_entity_poly.pdbx_seq_one_letter_code
_entity_poly.pdbx_strand_id
1 'polypeptide(L)'
;MDKAFIAGAKMYPKTGATTSNAVELPVNAKRRKQASIGKVGEEDLYRFSAAADGRYVIDTLGTTDVVMKLFGPNSETALIAEDDDSGLDTNAKIAADLITGEYFVQVRHYSRQSGTGKYSIKVRKL
;
A
#
# COMPACT_ATOMS: atom_id res chain seq x y z
N MET A 1 17.12 -13.53 12.84
CA MET A 1 16.57 -13.87 12.24
C MET A 1 16.35 -13.80 11.91
N ASP A 2 16.69 -13.52 12.19
CA ASP A 2 16.21 -13.73 11.51
C ASP A 2 16.08 -13.57 11.07
N LYS A 3 15.82 -13.48 11.26
CA LYS A 3 15.51 -13.70 10.51
C LYS A 3 15.47 -13.44 10.07
N ALA A 4 15.73 -13.22 10.26
CA ALA A 4 15.46 -13.28 9.48
C ALA A 4 15.44 -13.09 9.19
N PHE A 5 16.05 -13.01 8.85
CA PHE A 5 15.81 -13.12 8.23
C PHE A 5 15.83 -12.84 8.03
N ILE A 6 15.82 -12.82 8.26
CA ILE A 6 15.58 -12.93 7.69
C ILE A 6 15.58 -12.63 7.39
N ALA A 7 15.77 -12.44 7.59
CA ALA A 7 15.54 -12.53 7.05
C ALA A 7 15.57 -12.24 6.92
N GLY A 8 16.12 -12.00 6.79
CA GLY A 8 15.91 -12.21 6.56
C GLY A 8 15.95 -11.73 6.73
N ALA A 9 15.92 -11.59 7.01
CA ALA A 9 15.63 -11.62 6.95
C ALA A 9 15.50 -11.26 7.16
N LYS A 10 15.33 -10.97 7.36
CA LYS A 10 14.96 -10.94 7.29
C LYS A 10 14.90 -10.50 7.47
N MET A 11 15.07 -10.16 7.72
CA MET A 11 14.75 -10.20 7.60
C MET A 11 14.66 -9.60 7.73
N TYR A 12 14.98 -9.12 8.24
CA TYR A 12 14.65 -8.98 8.07
C TYR A 12 14.80 -8.22 8.30
N PRO A 13 14.64 -7.69 8.49
CA PRO A 13 14.60 -7.36 8.52
C PRO A 13 14.72 -6.71 8.62
N LYS A 14 14.79 -6.35 8.98
CA LYS A 14 14.69 -5.93 8.87
C LYS A 14 14.63 -5.17 8.82
N THR A 15 14.87 -4.59 8.90
CA THR A 15 14.59 -3.87 8.77
C THR A 15 14.11 -3.11 8.84
N GLY A 16 14.40 -2.80 8.85
CA GLY A 16 14.27 -1.41 8.66
C GLY A 16 12.94 -0.91 8.89
N ALA A 17 12.62 0.26 8.28
CA ALA A 17 11.24 0.50 8.37
C ALA A 17 10.74 -0.84 8.17
N THR A 18 10.32 -1.30 9.06
CA THR A 18 10.01 -2.67 8.95
C THR A 18 8.60 -2.81 8.57
N THR A 19 8.31 -3.89 7.97
CA THR A 19 6.94 -4.27 7.71
C THR A 19 6.11 -4.31 8.97
N SER A 20 6.75 -4.28 10.14
CA SER A 20 6.02 -4.26 11.40
C SER A 20 5.14 -3.04 11.55
N ASN A 21 5.41 -1.96 10.81
CA ASN A 21 4.60 -0.75 10.85
C ASN A 21 3.48 -0.75 9.81
N ALA A 22 3.45 -1.71 8.91
CA ALA A 22 2.44 -1.75 7.85
C ALA A 22 1.13 -2.29 8.39
N VAL A 23 0.04 -1.63 8.04
CA VAL A 23 -1.31 -2.05 8.43
C VAL A 23 -1.80 -3.06 7.39
N GLU A 24 -2.33 -4.18 7.86
CA GLU A 24 -2.79 -5.21 6.95
C GLU A 24 -4.10 -4.82 6.26
N LEU A 25 -4.16 -5.08 4.93
CA LEU A 25 -5.36 -4.92 4.14
C LEU A 25 -5.80 -6.30 3.67
N PRO A 26 -6.89 -6.84 4.18
CA PRO A 26 -7.42 -8.11 3.66
C PRO A 26 -7.85 -7.92 2.21
N VAL A 27 -7.45 -8.85 1.35
CA VAL A 27 -7.89 -8.84 -0.05
C VAL A 27 -9.39 -9.17 -0.10
N ASN A 28 -10.13 -8.42 -0.91
CA ASN A 28 -11.58 -8.60 -1.08
C ASN A 28 -12.38 -8.37 0.20
N ALA A 29 -11.90 -7.49 1.08
CA ALA A 29 -12.64 -7.15 2.29
C ALA A 29 -13.99 -6.57 1.93
N LYS A 30 -15.00 -6.85 2.76
CA LYS A 30 -16.36 -6.36 2.51
C LYS A 30 -16.43 -4.84 2.66
N ARG A 31 -15.63 -4.27 3.53
CA ARG A 31 -15.62 -2.83 3.79
C ARG A 31 -14.25 -2.25 3.49
N ARG A 32 -14.27 -1.05 2.97
CA ARG A 32 -13.04 -0.31 2.74
C ARG A 32 -12.39 0.07 4.07
N LYS A 33 -11.07 0.11 4.11
CA LYS A 33 -10.33 0.57 5.28
C LYS A 33 -10.37 2.09 5.32
N GLN A 34 -10.92 2.65 6.39
CA GLN A 34 -10.95 4.10 6.61
C GLN A 34 -9.61 4.55 7.17
N ALA A 35 -9.10 5.66 6.66
CA ALA A 35 -7.78 6.16 7.04
C ALA A 35 -7.72 7.66 6.87
N SER A 36 -6.61 8.27 7.29
CA SER A 36 -6.40 9.69 7.07
C SER A 36 -4.91 9.99 7.03
N ILE A 37 -4.54 11.00 6.24
CA ILE A 37 -3.25 11.65 6.34
C ILE A 37 -3.43 12.70 7.43
N GLY A 38 -2.98 12.40 8.64
CA GLY A 38 -3.24 13.24 9.81
C GLY A 38 -2.24 14.35 10.03
N LYS A 39 -1.06 14.22 9.42
CA LYS A 39 0.00 15.21 9.53
C LYS A 39 0.58 15.48 8.15
N VAL A 40 1.01 16.72 7.95
CA VAL A 40 1.73 17.08 6.74
C VAL A 40 2.98 16.19 6.61
N GLY A 41 3.15 15.61 5.43
CA GLY A 41 4.29 14.74 5.15
C GLY A 41 4.13 13.29 5.58
N GLU A 42 3.00 12.93 6.18
CA GLU A 42 2.75 11.55 6.60
C GLU A 42 2.69 10.60 5.41
N GLU A 43 3.25 9.40 5.59
CA GLU A 43 3.17 8.33 4.61
C GLU A 43 2.58 7.11 5.32
N ASP A 44 1.39 6.72 4.90
CA ASP A 44 0.72 5.55 5.47
C ASP A 44 1.20 4.30 4.73
N LEU A 45 1.54 3.26 5.48
CA LEU A 45 2.05 2.03 4.90
C LEU A 45 1.10 0.88 5.19
N TYR A 46 0.75 0.15 4.13
CA TYR A 46 -0.13 -1.02 4.20
C TYR A 46 0.58 -2.22 3.60
N ARG A 47 0.07 -3.41 3.95
CA ARG A 47 0.52 -4.65 3.30
C ARG A 47 -0.69 -5.54 3.01
N PHE A 48 -0.57 -6.35 1.96
CA PHE A 48 -1.55 -7.40 1.69
C PHE A 48 -0.85 -8.62 1.12
N SER A 49 -1.51 -9.77 1.26
CA SER A 49 -0.99 -11.03 0.74
C SER A 49 -1.76 -11.44 -0.49
N ALA A 50 -1.05 -11.67 -1.58
CA ALA A 50 -1.62 -12.27 -2.77
C ALA A 50 -1.47 -13.78 -2.61
N ALA A 51 -2.57 -14.45 -2.28
CA ALA A 51 -2.55 -15.90 -2.05
C ALA A 51 -2.50 -16.69 -3.34
N ALA A 52 -2.82 -16.05 -4.46
CA ALA A 52 -2.78 -16.69 -5.78
C ALA A 52 -2.36 -15.65 -6.82
N ASP A 53 -1.75 -16.13 -7.90
CA ASP A 53 -1.44 -15.27 -9.02
C ASP A 53 -2.72 -14.70 -9.61
N GLY A 54 -2.67 -13.49 -10.10
CA GLY A 54 -3.82 -12.89 -10.75
C GLY A 54 -3.73 -11.39 -10.83
N ARG A 55 -4.84 -10.78 -11.26
CA ARG A 55 -4.91 -9.34 -11.39
C ARG A 55 -5.54 -8.75 -10.13
N TYR A 56 -4.84 -7.79 -9.55
CA TYR A 56 -5.25 -7.12 -8.33
C TYR A 56 -5.46 -5.65 -8.60
N VAL A 57 -6.45 -5.07 -7.92
CA VAL A 57 -6.75 -3.64 -8.02
C VAL A 57 -6.70 -3.06 -6.62
N ILE A 58 -5.89 -2.02 -6.44
CA ILE A 58 -5.81 -1.26 -5.20
C ILE A 58 -6.32 0.14 -5.52
N ASP A 59 -7.30 0.63 -4.77
CA ASP A 59 -7.81 1.97 -5.02
C ASP A 59 -8.15 2.71 -3.73
N THR A 60 -8.14 4.03 -3.84
CA THR A 60 -8.57 4.92 -2.75
C THR A 60 -9.85 5.63 -3.16
N LEU A 61 -10.65 6.03 -2.17
CA LEU A 61 -11.83 6.89 -2.36
C LEU A 61 -11.82 7.97 -1.28
N GLY A 62 -12.37 9.11 -1.62
CA GLY A 62 -12.48 10.24 -0.71
C GLY A 62 -12.20 11.54 -1.45
N THR A 63 -12.20 12.64 -0.69
CA THR A 63 -11.92 13.96 -1.26
C THR A 63 -10.43 14.32 -1.18
N THR A 64 -9.63 13.50 -0.54
CA THR A 64 -8.20 13.76 -0.37
C THR A 64 -7.44 13.32 -1.61
N ASP A 65 -6.62 14.21 -2.14
CA ASP A 65 -5.77 13.94 -3.29
C ASP A 65 -4.54 13.19 -2.81
N VAL A 66 -4.45 11.90 -3.12
CA VAL A 66 -3.37 11.04 -2.64
C VAL A 66 -2.54 10.49 -3.78
N VAL A 67 -1.29 10.16 -3.46
CA VAL A 67 -0.39 9.41 -4.33
C VAL A 67 -0.17 8.05 -3.70
N MET A 68 -0.27 7.01 -4.51
CA MET A 68 -0.16 5.64 -4.05
C MET A 68 0.98 4.93 -4.78
N LYS A 69 1.78 4.17 -4.04
CA LYS A 69 2.85 3.34 -4.61
C LYS A 69 2.64 1.90 -4.19
N LEU A 70 2.91 0.99 -5.12
CA LEU A 70 2.85 -0.46 -4.87
C LEU A 70 4.25 -1.04 -4.99
N PHE A 71 4.64 -1.81 -3.96
CA PHE A 71 5.95 -2.47 -3.89
C PHE A 71 5.77 -3.97 -3.70
N GLY A 72 6.73 -4.72 -4.15
CA GLY A 72 6.78 -6.17 -3.92
C GLY A 72 7.26 -6.93 -5.15
N PRO A 73 7.11 -8.27 -5.17
CA PRO A 73 6.70 -9.09 -4.03
C PRO A 73 7.77 -9.20 -2.95
N ASN A 74 7.34 -9.31 -1.72
CA ASN A 74 8.19 -9.57 -0.55
C ASN A 74 9.29 -8.51 -0.36
N SER A 75 9.01 -7.27 -0.77
CA SER A 75 9.96 -6.16 -0.69
C SER A 75 9.21 -4.86 -0.49
N GLU A 76 9.67 -4.04 0.45
CA GLU A 76 9.10 -2.71 0.67
C GLU A 76 9.69 -1.65 -0.24
N THR A 77 10.68 -2.02 -1.07
CA THR A 77 11.41 -1.04 -1.89
C THR A 77 11.40 -1.36 -3.38
N ALA A 78 10.93 -2.54 -3.78
CA ALA A 78 10.87 -2.89 -5.19
C ALA A 78 9.59 -2.33 -5.80
N LEU A 79 9.67 -1.13 -6.35
CA LEU A 79 8.52 -0.43 -6.88
C LEU A 79 7.95 -1.14 -8.10
N ILE A 80 6.64 -1.42 -8.06
CA ILE A 80 5.91 -2.02 -9.17
C ILE A 80 5.16 -0.95 -9.96
N ALA A 81 4.47 -0.05 -9.26
CA ALA A 81 3.61 0.94 -9.90
C ALA A 81 3.36 2.11 -8.96
N GLU A 82 2.99 3.24 -9.55
CA GLU A 82 2.64 4.45 -8.81
C GLU A 82 1.49 5.13 -9.54
N ASP A 83 0.55 5.69 -8.78
CA ASP A 83 -0.59 6.40 -9.36
C ASP A 83 -1.10 7.47 -8.42
N ASP A 84 -1.65 8.57 -8.98
CA ASP A 84 -2.25 9.62 -8.16
C ASP A 84 -3.71 9.88 -8.51
N ASP A 85 -4.13 9.84 -9.76
CA ASP A 85 -5.48 10.27 -10.11
C ASP A 85 -6.18 9.40 -11.17
N SER A 86 -5.77 8.15 -11.35
CA SER A 86 -6.42 7.25 -12.31
C SER A 86 -7.74 6.67 -11.79
N GLY A 87 -8.08 6.90 -10.51
CA GLY A 87 -9.38 6.53 -9.96
C GLY A 87 -10.43 7.59 -10.22
N LEU A 88 -11.49 7.58 -9.41
CA LEU A 88 -12.53 8.61 -9.51
C LEU A 88 -11.99 9.93 -8.98
N ASP A 89 -12.21 11.01 -9.73
CA ASP A 89 -11.76 12.36 -9.38
C ASP A 89 -10.23 12.35 -9.14
N THR A 90 -9.78 12.72 -7.95
CA THR A 90 -8.35 12.72 -7.60
C THR A 90 -7.92 11.47 -6.84
N ASN A 91 -8.73 10.43 -6.84
CA ASN A 91 -8.39 9.18 -6.18
C ASN A 91 -7.40 8.35 -6.98
N ALA A 92 -6.59 7.56 -6.29
CA ALA A 92 -5.58 6.74 -6.90
C ALA A 92 -6.10 5.33 -7.17
N LYS A 93 -5.58 4.70 -8.23
CA LYS A 93 -5.96 3.33 -8.59
C LYS A 93 -4.79 2.65 -9.29
N ILE A 94 -4.38 1.50 -8.79
CA ILE A 94 -3.37 0.68 -9.42
C ILE A 94 -3.98 -0.69 -9.74
N ALA A 95 -3.86 -1.11 -10.98
CA ALA A 95 -4.24 -2.46 -11.41
C ALA A 95 -2.99 -3.16 -11.94
N ALA A 96 -2.69 -4.34 -11.42
CA ALA A 96 -1.45 -5.04 -11.77
C ALA A 96 -1.64 -6.53 -11.72
N ASP A 97 -0.91 -7.25 -12.58
CA ASP A 97 -0.82 -8.70 -12.53
C ASP A 97 0.26 -9.05 -11.53
N LEU A 98 -0.12 -9.74 -10.46
CA LEU A 98 0.77 -10.06 -9.36
C LEU A 98 0.89 -11.58 -9.20
N ILE A 99 2.06 -12.02 -8.78
CA ILE A 99 2.27 -13.41 -8.40
C ILE A 99 2.05 -13.55 -6.90
N THR A 100 1.91 -14.78 -6.44
CA THR A 100 1.78 -15.08 -5.02
C THR A 100 2.92 -14.42 -4.24
N GLY A 101 2.58 -13.74 -3.15
CA GLY A 101 3.57 -13.06 -2.33
C GLY A 101 2.96 -11.95 -1.51
N GLU A 102 3.82 -11.28 -0.77
CA GLU A 102 3.41 -10.16 0.07
C GLU A 102 3.75 -8.84 -0.60
N TYR A 103 2.81 -7.89 -0.56
CA TYR A 103 2.94 -6.60 -1.25
C TYR A 103 2.72 -5.47 -0.26
N PHE A 104 3.27 -4.32 -0.59
CA PHE A 104 3.23 -3.14 0.27
C PHE A 104 2.70 -1.96 -0.51
N VAL A 105 1.85 -1.16 0.15
CA VAL A 105 1.22 0.01 -0.47
C VAL A 105 1.52 1.21 0.41
N GLN A 106 2.08 2.25 -0.20
CA GLN A 106 2.34 3.50 0.48
C GLN A 106 1.36 4.55 -0.04
N VAL A 107 0.70 5.26 0.87
CA VAL A 107 -0.24 6.33 0.52
C VAL A 107 0.24 7.62 1.19
N ARG A 108 0.35 8.69 0.41
CA ARG A 108 0.66 10.02 0.92
C ARG A 108 -0.22 11.05 0.24
N HIS A 109 -0.31 12.23 0.83
CA HIS A 109 -1.00 13.33 0.18
C HIS A 109 -0.19 13.78 -1.04
N TYR A 110 -0.88 14.19 -2.10
CA TYR A 110 -0.24 14.72 -3.29
C TYR A 110 0.68 15.90 -2.92
N SER A 111 0.21 16.79 -2.04
CA SER A 111 1.01 17.90 -1.53
C SER A 111 1.73 17.47 -0.26
N ARG A 112 3.02 17.19 -0.35
CA ARG A 112 3.82 16.76 0.79
C ARG A 112 4.00 17.84 1.83
N GLN A 113 3.82 19.11 1.45
CA GLN A 113 4.17 20.25 2.29
C GLN A 113 2.97 20.85 3.00
N SER A 114 1.77 20.50 2.62
CA SER A 114 0.59 21.15 3.19
C SER A 114 -0.64 20.27 3.31
N GLY A 115 -0.60 19.04 2.81
CA GLY A 115 -1.82 18.25 2.66
C GLY A 115 -2.11 17.31 3.80
N THR A 116 -3.38 17.29 4.21
CA THR A 116 -3.94 16.30 5.13
C THR A 116 -5.34 15.95 4.63
N GLY A 117 -5.94 14.91 5.19
CA GLY A 117 -7.32 14.57 4.87
C GLY A 117 -7.62 13.10 4.99
N LYS A 118 -8.90 12.77 4.90
CA LYS A 118 -9.40 11.41 5.03
C LYS A 118 -9.49 10.73 3.68
N TYR A 119 -9.32 9.42 3.68
CA TYR A 119 -9.50 8.58 2.50
C TYR A 119 -9.89 7.17 2.94
N SER A 120 -10.29 6.33 2.00
CA SER A 120 -10.44 4.91 2.25
C SER A 120 -9.67 4.13 1.20
N ILE A 121 -9.28 2.90 1.53
CA ILE A 121 -8.48 2.08 0.64
C ILE A 121 -9.00 0.65 0.63
N LYS A 122 -8.88 0.00 -0.52
CA LYS A 122 -9.33 -1.37 -0.69
C LYS A 122 -8.47 -2.09 -1.72
N VAL A 123 -8.25 -3.39 -1.49
CA VAL A 123 -7.57 -4.28 -2.43
C VAL A 123 -8.57 -5.33 -2.89
N ARG A 124 -8.68 -5.52 -4.21
CA ARG A 124 -9.54 -6.54 -4.80
C ARG A 124 -8.72 -7.42 -5.72
N LYS A 125 -9.02 -8.72 -5.70
CA LYS A 125 -8.53 -9.63 -6.74
C LYS A 125 -9.66 -9.86 -7.73
N LEU A 126 -9.38 -9.67 -9.01
CA LEU A 126 -10.36 -9.87 -10.07
C LEU A 126 -10.49 -11.33 -10.45
#